data_6edcd5f9bf3366ae4ab50730747fe851
#
_entry.id   6edcd5f9bf3366ae4ab50730747fe851
#
_cell.length_a   1.000
_cell.length_b   1.000
_cell.length_c   1.000
_cell.angle_alpha   90.00
_cell.angle_beta   90.00
_cell.angle_gamma   90.00
#
_symmetry.space_group_name_H-M   'P 1'
#
loop_
_entity.id
_entity.type
_entity.pdbx_description
1 polymer ?
#
loop_
_entity_poly.entity_id
_entity_poly.type
_entity_poly.pdbx_seq_one_letter_code
_entity_poly.pdbx_strand_id
1 'polypeptide(L)'
;VVFEILSPGNRTKEMSKKMVFYQRYGVEEYYIYNPDTFELTGLLREEEWFTAIEEMNNWVSPRLGIRFELTSDNLEIYYPDGRNFLTSIELNQQLEQEKQRANQEQQKYQDLLAKLQAKGIDIDSL
;
A
#
# COMPACT_ATOMS: atom_id res chain seq x y z
N VAL A 1 -9.96 3.38 12.92
CA VAL A 1 -8.57 2.93 12.73
C VAL A 1 -7.85 3.90 11.80
N VAL A 2 -6.68 4.35 12.21
CA VAL A 2 -5.86 5.29 11.42
C VAL A 2 -4.49 4.67 11.19
N PHE A 3 -4.01 4.78 9.95
CA PHE A 3 -2.65 4.39 9.56
C PHE A 3 -1.89 5.63 9.12
N GLU A 4 -0.67 5.75 9.61
CA GLU A 4 0.23 6.84 9.26
C GLU A 4 1.54 6.26 8.75
N ILE A 5 1.98 6.71 7.58
CA ILE A 5 3.29 6.33 7.04
C ILE A 5 4.19 7.56 7.15
N LEU A 6 5.29 7.42 7.88
CA LEU A 6 6.23 8.51 8.03
C LEU A 6 6.97 8.77 6.73
N SER A 7 7.09 10.04 6.36
CA SER A 7 7.90 10.48 5.24
C SER A 7 9.11 11.27 5.74
N PRO A 8 10.18 11.40 4.93
CA PRO A 8 11.28 12.29 5.26
C PRO A 8 10.75 13.71 5.51
N GLY A 9 11.08 14.28 6.66
CA GLY A 9 10.62 15.60 7.06
C GLY A 9 9.44 15.61 8.02
N ASN A 10 8.84 14.47 8.36
CA ASN A 10 7.87 14.43 9.45
C ASN A 10 8.56 14.77 10.77
N ARG A 11 8.10 15.86 11.39
CA ARG A 11 8.67 16.35 12.64
C ARG A 11 7.95 15.74 13.83
N THR A 12 8.67 15.49 14.91
CA THR A 12 8.13 14.99 16.18
C THR A 12 6.95 15.82 16.66
N LYS A 13 7.01 17.14 16.49
CA LYS A 13 5.93 18.05 16.86
C LYS A 13 4.64 17.79 16.09
N GLU A 14 4.73 17.52 14.79
CA GLU A 14 3.56 17.20 13.96
C GLU A 14 2.95 15.87 14.35
N MET A 15 3.78 14.86 14.61
CA MET A 15 3.32 13.55 15.04
C MET A 15 2.63 13.61 16.40
N SER A 16 3.17 14.41 17.34
CA SER A 16 2.56 14.61 18.65
C SER A 16 1.19 15.28 18.54
N LYS A 17 1.05 16.28 17.67
CA LYS A 17 -0.23 16.93 17.40
C LYS A 17 -1.26 15.97 16.82
N LYS A 18 -0.87 15.14 15.87
CA LYS A 18 -1.75 14.13 15.29
C LYS A 18 -2.20 13.11 16.33
N MET A 19 -1.30 12.65 17.17
CA MET A 19 -1.63 11.70 18.22
C MET A 19 -2.66 12.27 19.19
N VAL A 20 -2.48 13.52 19.64
CA VAL A 20 -3.43 14.22 20.52
C VAL A 20 -4.79 14.37 19.82
N PHE A 21 -4.77 14.76 18.55
CA PHE A 21 -5.98 14.91 17.75
C PHE A 21 -6.77 13.61 17.66
N TYR A 22 -6.13 12.50 17.29
CA TYR A 22 -6.79 11.20 17.15
C TYR A 22 -7.28 10.66 18.49
N GLN A 23 -6.52 10.87 19.56
CA GLN A 23 -6.92 10.49 20.91
C GLN A 23 -8.17 11.26 21.36
N ARG A 24 -8.22 12.55 21.09
CA ARG A 24 -9.35 13.42 21.44
C ARG A 24 -10.63 13.04 20.69
N TYR A 25 -10.52 12.64 19.42
CA TYR A 25 -11.67 12.33 18.57
C TYR A 25 -12.07 10.85 18.59
N GLY A 26 -11.54 10.08 19.52
CA GLY A 26 -12.01 8.73 19.78
C GLY A 26 -11.54 7.66 18.81
N VAL A 27 -10.42 7.90 18.13
CA VAL A 27 -9.78 6.85 17.32
C VAL A 27 -9.36 5.70 18.22
N GLU A 28 -9.73 4.47 17.84
CA GLU A 28 -9.49 3.30 18.69
C GLU A 28 -8.17 2.61 18.44
N GLU A 29 -7.70 2.63 17.20
CA GLU A 29 -6.43 2.03 16.80
C GLU A 29 -5.66 3.02 15.93
N TYR A 30 -4.41 3.25 16.25
CA TYR A 30 -3.54 4.15 15.51
C TYR A 30 -2.20 3.48 15.27
N TYR A 31 -1.85 3.28 14.01
CA TYR A 31 -0.63 2.59 13.60
C TYR A 31 0.27 3.54 12.84
N ILE A 32 1.54 3.56 13.19
CA ILE A 32 2.56 4.43 12.61
C ILE A 32 3.69 3.56 12.08
N TYR A 33 3.94 3.63 10.80
CA TYR A 33 5.02 2.89 10.14
C TYR A 33 6.10 3.83 9.65
N ASN A 34 7.35 3.53 10.01
CA ASN A 34 8.53 4.24 9.51
C ASN A 34 9.23 3.36 8.47
N PRO A 35 9.15 3.69 7.15
CA PRO A 35 9.77 2.88 6.11
C PRO A 35 11.30 2.97 6.11
N ASP A 36 11.90 3.98 6.73
CA ASP A 36 13.35 4.12 6.81
C ASP A 36 13.98 3.19 7.85
N THR A 37 13.31 2.98 8.97
CA THR A 37 13.78 2.13 10.07
C THR A 37 13.06 0.79 10.14
N PHE A 38 12.00 0.59 9.35
CA PHE A 38 11.11 -0.58 9.38
C PHE A 38 10.41 -0.78 10.74
N GLU A 39 10.26 0.29 11.50
CA GLU A 39 9.57 0.24 12.78
C GLU A 39 8.07 0.48 12.61
N LEU A 40 7.27 -0.37 13.24
CA LEU A 40 5.83 -0.22 13.34
C LEU A 40 5.46 0.03 14.79
N THR A 41 4.79 1.15 15.03
CA THR A 41 4.24 1.48 16.35
C THR A 41 2.73 1.35 16.29
N GLY A 42 2.16 0.61 17.23
CA GLY A 42 0.72 0.49 17.37
C GLY A 42 0.25 1.08 18.69
N LEU A 43 -0.82 1.84 18.62
CA LEU A 43 -1.48 2.44 19.78
C LEU A 43 -2.92 1.98 19.81
N LEU A 44 -3.34 1.46 20.95
CA LEU A 44 -4.68 0.97 21.19
C LEU A 44 -5.37 1.85 22.22
N ARG A 45 -6.60 2.26 21.94
CA ARG A 45 -7.35 3.08 22.89
C ARG A 45 -7.80 2.25 24.07
N GLU A 46 -7.42 2.68 25.26
CA GLU A 46 -7.96 2.21 26.53
C GLU A 46 -8.63 3.38 27.23
N GLU A 47 -9.95 3.34 27.33
CA GLU A 47 -10.78 4.43 27.87
C GLU A 47 -10.57 5.73 27.08
N GLU A 48 -9.84 6.70 27.63
CA GLU A 48 -9.59 8.01 27.00
C GLU A 48 -8.17 8.16 26.45
N TRP A 49 -7.30 7.16 26.66
CA TRP A 49 -5.88 7.26 26.37
C TRP A 49 -5.42 6.16 25.39
N PHE A 50 -4.39 6.49 24.62
CA PHE A 50 -3.70 5.49 23.82
C PHE A 50 -2.66 4.75 24.67
N THR A 51 -2.65 3.44 24.53
CA THR A 51 -1.65 2.57 25.14
C THR A 51 -0.85 1.89 24.04
N ALA A 52 0.48 1.89 24.16
CA ALA A 52 1.34 1.26 23.18
C ALA A 52 1.19 -0.25 23.20
N ILE A 53 1.11 -0.85 22.02
CA ILE A 53 1.12 -2.31 21.85
C ILE A 53 2.57 -2.77 21.96
N GLU A 54 2.87 -3.67 22.89
CA GLU A 54 4.24 -4.11 23.17
C GLU A 54 4.82 -4.96 22.04
N GLU A 55 4.03 -5.88 21.50
CA GLU A 55 4.48 -6.80 20.45
C GLU A 55 3.64 -6.62 19.19
N MET A 56 4.22 -5.95 18.19
CA MET A 56 3.55 -5.69 16.91
C MET A 56 3.66 -6.83 15.92
N ASN A 57 4.69 -7.65 16.03
CA ASN A 57 4.82 -8.81 15.15
C ASN A 57 3.71 -9.81 15.43
N ASN A 58 2.99 -10.21 14.40
CA ASN A 58 1.80 -11.07 14.48
C ASN A 58 0.60 -10.44 15.21
N TRP A 59 0.61 -9.15 15.43
CA TRP A 59 -0.54 -8.45 15.99
C TRP A 59 -1.73 -8.47 15.03
N VAL A 60 -2.90 -8.78 15.59
CA VAL A 60 -4.16 -8.76 14.83
C VAL A 60 -4.99 -7.57 15.29
N SER A 61 -5.36 -6.71 14.35
CA SER A 61 -6.22 -5.56 14.65
C SER A 61 -7.58 -6.02 15.18
N PRO A 62 -7.99 -5.60 16.37
CA PRO A 62 -9.30 -5.99 16.91
C PRO A 62 -10.48 -5.58 16.04
N ARG A 63 -10.40 -4.44 15.35
CA ARG A 63 -11.49 -3.94 14.53
C ARG A 63 -11.49 -4.47 13.12
N LEU A 64 -10.31 -4.54 12.51
CA LEU A 64 -10.19 -4.90 11.09
C LEU A 64 -9.88 -6.37 10.85
N GLY A 65 -9.37 -7.07 11.87
CA GLY A 65 -8.97 -8.46 11.73
C GLY A 65 -7.72 -8.68 10.89
N ILE A 66 -7.08 -7.62 10.44
CA ILE A 66 -5.83 -7.72 9.70
C ILE A 66 -4.66 -8.06 10.63
N ARG A 67 -3.69 -8.80 10.12
CA ARG A 67 -2.51 -9.21 10.87
C ARG A 67 -1.27 -8.53 10.31
N PHE A 68 -0.44 -8.02 11.20
CA PHE A 68 0.84 -7.41 10.85
C PHE A 68 1.97 -8.40 11.08
N GLU A 69 2.85 -8.52 10.09
CA GLU A 69 4.05 -9.34 10.19
C GLU A 69 5.26 -8.50 9.86
N LEU A 70 6.19 -8.39 10.81
CA LEU A 70 7.42 -7.62 10.65
C LEU A 70 8.55 -8.55 10.23
N THR A 71 9.14 -8.26 9.07
CA THR A 71 10.37 -8.89 8.61
C THR A 71 11.55 -7.93 8.83
N SER A 72 12.78 -8.38 8.58
CA SER A 72 13.97 -7.56 8.79
C SER A 72 14.03 -6.32 7.89
N ASP A 73 13.31 -6.32 6.79
CA ASP A 73 13.37 -5.27 5.75
C ASP A 73 12.01 -4.84 5.23
N ASN A 74 10.91 -5.32 5.82
CA ASN A 74 9.57 -4.99 5.32
C ASN A 74 8.48 -5.21 6.37
N LEU A 75 7.33 -4.59 6.12
CA LEU A 75 6.08 -4.84 6.83
C LEU A 75 5.12 -5.57 5.88
N GLU A 76 4.66 -6.74 6.31
CA GLU A 76 3.64 -7.50 5.61
C GLU A 76 2.31 -7.40 6.35
N ILE A 77 1.23 -7.21 5.61
CA ILE A 77 -0.13 -7.16 6.17
C ILE A 77 -0.97 -8.24 5.50
N TYR A 78 -1.72 -8.98 6.31
CA TYR A 78 -2.57 -10.06 5.83
C TYR A 78 -4.03 -9.79 6.17
N TYR A 79 -4.92 -10.10 5.23
CA TYR A 79 -6.36 -10.11 5.49
C TYR A 79 -6.73 -11.21 6.48
N PRO A 80 -7.95 -11.14 7.08
CA PRO A 80 -8.41 -12.20 7.97
C PRO A 80 -8.44 -13.60 7.35
N ASP A 81 -8.58 -13.68 6.01
CA ASP A 81 -8.57 -14.95 5.28
C ASP A 81 -7.16 -15.46 4.95
N GLY A 82 -6.11 -14.75 5.35
CA GLY A 82 -4.71 -15.13 5.15
C GLY A 82 -4.09 -14.62 3.86
N ARG A 83 -4.83 -13.93 3.00
CA ARG A 83 -4.27 -13.34 1.78
C ARG A 83 -3.38 -12.15 2.12
N ASN A 84 -2.29 -12.00 1.36
CA ASN A 84 -1.39 -10.86 1.52
C ASN A 84 -2.07 -9.56 1.06
N PHE A 85 -1.87 -8.51 1.84
CA PHE A 85 -2.39 -7.19 1.55
C PHE A 85 -1.36 -6.44 0.70
N LEU A 86 -1.70 -6.12 -0.55
CA LEU A 86 -0.80 -5.38 -1.42
C LEU A 86 -0.69 -3.93 -0.95
N THR A 87 0.55 -3.43 -0.85
CA THR A 87 0.78 -2.01 -0.61
C THR A 87 0.35 -1.19 -1.83
N SER A 88 0.09 0.11 -1.61
CA SER A 88 -0.28 1.00 -2.72
C SER A 88 0.84 1.11 -3.77
N ILE A 89 2.10 0.98 -3.35
CA ILE A 89 3.25 0.97 -4.26
C ILE A 89 3.24 -0.28 -5.14
N GLU A 90 3.04 -1.46 -4.54
CA GLU A 90 2.95 -2.72 -5.26
C GLU A 90 1.79 -2.73 -6.24
N LEU A 91 0.63 -2.23 -5.82
CA LEU A 91 -0.54 -2.13 -6.68
C LEU A 91 -0.28 -1.21 -7.87
N ASN A 92 0.34 -0.05 -7.64
CA ASN A 92 0.71 0.87 -8.71
C ASN A 92 1.71 0.25 -9.68
N GLN A 93 2.69 -0.51 -9.19
CA GLN A 93 3.65 -1.22 -10.04
C GLN A 93 2.96 -2.26 -10.91
N GLN A 94 2.01 -3.03 -10.36
CA GLN A 94 1.23 -4.00 -11.13
C GLN A 94 0.39 -3.32 -12.21
N LEU A 95 -0.28 -2.22 -11.87
CA LEU A 95 -1.07 -1.44 -12.83
C LEU A 95 -0.20 -0.89 -13.95
N GLU A 96 0.99 -0.41 -13.64
CA GLU A 96 1.92 0.13 -14.62
C GLU A 96 2.46 -0.96 -15.55
N GLN A 97 2.77 -2.14 -15.01
CA GLN A 97 3.19 -3.30 -15.81
C GLN A 97 2.09 -3.74 -16.78
N GLU A 98 0.85 -3.81 -16.34
CA GLU A 98 -0.28 -4.15 -17.21
C GLU A 98 -0.47 -3.11 -18.31
N LYS A 99 -0.35 -1.83 -17.98
CA LYS A 99 -0.46 -0.73 -18.94
C LYS A 99 0.63 -0.81 -19.99
N GLN A 100 1.88 -1.07 -19.59
CA GLN A 100 3.01 -1.22 -20.52
C GLN A 100 2.80 -2.44 -21.43
N ARG A 101 2.33 -3.55 -20.89
CA ARG A 101 2.04 -4.75 -21.68
C ARG A 101 0.97 -4.47 -22.73
N ALA A 102 -0.13 -3.81 -22.34
CA ALA A 102 -1.19 -3.44 -23.27
C ALA A 102 -0.70 -2.51 -24.36
N ASN A 103 0.13 -1.53 -24.02
CA ASN A 103 0.73 -0.62 -24.98
C ASN A 103 1.66 -1.36 -25.97
N GLN A 104 2.45 -2.32 -25.48
CA GLN A 104 3.33 -3.12 -26.33
C GLN A 104 2.53 -3.99 -27.32
N GLU A 105 1.45 -4.59 -26.88
CA GLU A 105 0.57 -5.40 -27.74
C GLU A 105 -0.07 -4.53 -28.83
N GLN A 106 -0.54 -3.35 -28.47
CA GLN A 106 -1.10 -2.40 -29.42
C GLN A 106 -0.07 -1.93 -30.43
N GLN A 107 1.15 -1.66 -29.99
CA GLN A 107 2.26 -1.26 -30.86
C GLN A 107 2.59 -2.35 -31.88
N LYS A 108 2.67 -3.61 -31.44
CA LYS A 108 2.91 -4.76 -32.32
C LYS A 108 1.83 -4.89 -33.38
N TYR A 109 0.58 -4.70 -33.00
CA TYR A 109 -0.55 -4.74 -33.93
C TYR A 109 -0.45 -3.64 -34.98
N GLN A 110 -0.16 -2.40 -34.57
CA GLN A 110 0.03 -1.27 -35.48
C GLN A 110 1.22 -1.48 -36.42
N ASP A 111 2.33 -2.01 -35.91
CA ASP A 111 3.50 -2.31 -36.72
C ASP A 111 3.19 -3.38 -37.78
N LEU A 112 2.42 -4.39 -37.43
CA LEU A 112 1.99 -5.42 -38.38
C LEU A 112 1.12 -4.84 -39.49
N LEU A 113 0.16 -3.98 -39.15
CA LEU A 113 -0.68 -3.30 -40.14
C LEU A 113 0.15 -2.44 -41.08
N ALA A 114 1.12 -1.70 -40.54
CA ALA A 114 2.02 -0.86 -41.35
C ALA A 114 2.86 -1.70 -42.32
N LYS A 115 3.37 -2.84 -41.88
CA LYS A 115 4.11 -3.79 -42.72
C LYS A 115 3.26 -4.37 -43.85
N LEU A 116 2.01 -4.72 -43.56
CA LEU A 116 1.10 -5.23 -44.57
C LEU A 116 0.76 -4.17 -45.61
N GLN A 117 0.54 -2.93 -45.21
CA GLN A 117 0.29 -1.81 -46.10
C GLN A 117 1.53 -1.48 -46.98
N ALA A 118 2.71 -1.54 -46.37
CA ALA A 118 3.96 -1.32 -47.10
C ALA A 118 4.24 -2.36 -48.20
N LYS A 119 3.71 -3.59 -48.00
CA LYS A 119 3.81 -4.69 -49.00
C LYS A 119 2.73 -4.61 -50.08
N GLY A 120 1.86 -3.60 -50.05
CA GLY A 120 0.77 -3.46 -51.02
C GLY A 120 -0.43 -4.35 -50.75
N ILE A 121 -0.56 -4.91 -49.58
CA ILE A 121 -1.72 -5.72 -49.20
C ILE A 121 -2.83 -4.80 -48.73
N ASP A 122 -3.98 -4.85 -49.40
CA ASP A 122 -5.14 -4.08 -49.03
C ASP A 122 -5.99 -4.90 -48.03
N ILE A 123 -5.96 -4.48 -46.77
CA ILE A 123 -6.66 -5.15 -45.69
C ILE A 123 -8.17 -4.95 -45.79
N ASP A 124 -8.60 -3.83 -46.35
CA ASP A 124 -10.03 -3.50 -46.50
C ASP A 124 -10.70 -4.34 -47.61
N SER A 125 -9.93 -4.92 -48.49
CA SER A 125 -10.43 -5.79 -49.56
C SER A 125 -10.48 -7.27 -49.17
N LEU A 126 -10.04 -7.59 -47.98
CA LEU A 126 -10.13 -8.91 -47.40
C LEU A 126 -11.47 -9.06 -46.65
#